data_a99a1ed573789ec0dd7b193cb23069a4
#
_entry.id   a99a1ed573789ec0dd7b193cb23069a4
#
_cell.length_a   1.000
_cell.length_b   1.000
_cell.length_c   1.000
_cell.angle_alpha   90.00
_cell.angle_beta   90.00
_cell.angle_gamma   90.00
#
_symmetry.space_group_name_H-M   'P 1'
#
loop_
_entity.id
_entity.type
_entity.pdbx_description
1 polymer ?
#
loop_
_entity_poly.entity_id
_entity_poly.type
_entity_poly.pdbx_seq_one_letter_code
_entity_poly.pdbx_strand_id
1 'polypeptide(L)'
;MPAVNQEAERIVRGMKNKSAHRFKKLYGKRDKEVMYATANKLAQEAQLKVMYYKDFINIVEGNPTTRMLTKSKIKVTGNISADRGGDEGKNREKRKGLEKDLKKKGIGYKKGVGEYKYKSDDGKEGTGREVSYQTSKPDKMSKRRFGKTMRRLGRKHGQESVITKDKKKPARLHDTQSKKPGKSINIGKSAAGKHPKGDGETSGTKVRSGKLGKTNKASYHYK
;
A
#
# COMPACT_ATOMS: atom_id res chain seq x y z
N MET A 1 6.04 -8.85 37.48
CA MET A 1 5.59 -9.19 36.11
C MET A 1 6.54 -10.20 35.52
N PRO A 2 6.06 -11.31 34.95
CA PRO A 2 6.91 -12.26 34.21
C PRO A 2 7.36 -11.69 32.87
N ALA A 3 8.38 -12.29 32.28
CA ALA A 3 8.80 -11.96 30.91
C ALA A 3 7.72 -12.41 29.90
N VAL A 4 7.43 -11.58 28.92
CA VAL A 4 6.37 -11.81 27.92
C VAL A 4 6.78 -12.84 26.86
N ASN A 5 8.08 -13.04 26.65
CA ASN A 5 8.65 -14.01 25.70
C ASN A 5 10.11 -14.35 26.02
N GLN A 6 10.67 -15.33 25.29
CA GLN A 6 12.05 -15.78 25.46
C GLN A 6 13.11 -14.68 25.28
N GLU A 7 12.87 -13.73 24.38
CA GLU A 7 13.79 -12.60 24.16
C GLU A 7 13.80 -11.65 25.37
N ALA A 8 12.63 -11.36 25.93
CA ALA A 8 12.54 -10.59 27.18
C ALA A 8 13.27 -11.29 28.33
N GLU A 9 13.16 -12.62 28.46
CA GLU A 9 13.91 -13.40 29.45
C GLU A 9 15.42 -13.31 29.26
N ARG A 10 15.88 -13.41 28.01
CA ARG A 10 17.31 -13.25 27.65
C ARG A 10 17.82 -11.89 28.08
N ILE A 11 17.05 -10.84 27.81
CA ILE A 11 17.39 -9.45 28.19
C ILE A 11 17.44 -9.31 29.73
N VAL A 12 16.44 -9.84 30.46
CA VAL A 12 16.42 -9.82 31.93
C VAL A 12 17.65 -10.53 32.50
N ARG A 13 18.01 -11.70 31.95
CA ARG A 13 19.20 -12.44 32.38
C ARG A 13 20.47 -11.61 32.17
N GLY A 14 20.59 -10.94 31.02
CA GLY A 14 21.69 -10.01 30.75
C GLY A 14 21.74 -8.84 31.73
N MET A 15 20.60 -8.24 32.07
CA MET A 15 20.51 -7.15 33.04
C MET A 15 20.87 -7.61 34.45
N LYS A 16 20.40 -8.80 34.86
CA LYS A 16 20.77 -9.37 36.17
C LYS A 16 22.30 -9.58 36.29
N ASN A 17 22.91 -10.09 35.25
CA ASN A 17 24.35 -10.36 35.28
C ASN A 17 25.23 -9.09 35.25
N LYS A 18 24.83 -8.08 34.47
CA LYS A 18 25.69 -6.89 34.23
C LYS A 18 25.30 -5.65 35.00
N SER A 19 24.05 -5.51 35.44
CA SER A 19 23.50 -4.25 35.91
C SER A 19 22.63 -4.38 37.16
N ALA A 20 22.53 -5.53 37.79
CA ALA A 20 21.67 -5.74 38.98
C ALA A 20 21.94 -4.73 40.08
N HIS A 21 23.21 -4.49 40.41
CA HIS A 21 23.60 -3.53 41.45
C HIS A 21 23.10 -2.11 41.12
N ARG A 22 23.18 -1.69 39.85
CA ARG A 22 22.70 -0.38 39.39
C ARG A 22 21.19 -0.26 39.52
N PHE A 23 20.45 -1.31 39.14
CA PHE A 23 18.99 -1.33 39.31
C PHE A 23 18.59 -1.31 40.77
N LYS A 24 19.27 -2.07 41.65
CA LYS A 24 19.03 -2.08 43.07
C LYS A 24 19.30 -0.71 43.71
N LYS A 25 20.38 -0.02 43.27
CA LYS A 25 20.72 1.34 43.75
C LYS A 25 19.66 2.37 43.33
N LEU A 26 19.13 2.27 42.09
CA LEU A 26 18.19 3.27 41.55
C LEU A 26 16.74 3.03 41.99
N TYR A 27 16.33 1.76 42.10
CA TYR A 27 14.90 1.38 42.27
C TYR A 27 14.60 0.59 43.53
N GLY A 28 15.62 0.31 44.37
CA GLY A 28 15.47 -0.35 45.66
C GLY A 28 14.73 -1.68 45.57
N LYS A 29 13.61 -1.81 46.30
CA LYS A 29 12.79 -3.03 46.33
C LYS A 29 12.08 -3.33 44.99
N ARG A 30 11.95 -2.36 44.10
CA ARG A 30 11.30 -2.50 42.80
C ARG A 30 12.27 -2.84 41.66
N ASP A 31 13.52 -3.10 41.94
CA ASP A 31 14.57 -3.36 40.95
C ASP A 31 14.19 -4.47 39.93
N LYS A 32 13.66 -5.60 40.43
CA LYS A 32 13.23 -6.71 39.59
C LYS A 32 12.06 -6.32 38.69
N GLU A 33 11.06 -5.66 39.22
CA GLU A 33 9.89 -5.20 38.47
C GLU A 33 10.29 -4.29 37.32
N VAL A 34 11.17 -3.33 37.58
CA VAL A 34 11.67 -2.39 36.56
C VAL A 34 12.53 -3.10 35.52
N MET A 35 13.36 -4.07 35.91
CA MET A 35 14.13 -4.89 34.97
C MET A 35 13.20 -5.65 33.98
N TYR A 36 12.16 -6.30 34.51
CA TYR A 36 11.20 -7.02 33.67
C TYR A 36 10.40 -6.08 32.75
N ALA A 37 9.93 -4.95 33.26
CA ALA A 37 9.22 -3.96 32.45
C ALA A 37 10.10 -3.43 31.31
N THR A 38 11.36 -3.11 31.60
CA THR A 38 12.33 -2.62 30.60
C THR A 38 12.63 -3.70 29.56
N ALA A 39 12.84 -4.95 29.99
CA ALA A 39 13.11 -6.07 29.08
C ALA A 39 11.93 -6.37 28.15
N ASN A 40 10.71 -6.34 28.68
CA ASN A 40 9.50 -6.53 27.88
C ASN A 40 9.35 -5.43 26.82
N LYS A 41 9.59 -4.18 27.19
CA LYS A 41 9.58 -3.06 26.23
C LYS A 41 10.63 -3.22 25.13
N LEU A 42 11.88 -3.55 25.50
CA LEU A 42 12.96 -3.76 24.54
C LEU A 42 12.69 -4.95 23.61
N ALA A 43 12.12 -6.04 24.12
CA ALA A 43 11.74 -7.20 23.31
C ALA A 43 10.62 -6.86 22.32
N GLN A 44 9.63 -6.07 22.72
CA GLN A 44 8.57 -5.58 21.82
C GLN A 44 9.13 -4.66 20.73
N GLU A 45 10.03 -3.73 21.09
CA GLU A 45 10.70 -2.86 20.11
C GLU A 45 11.57 -3.65 19.14
N ALA A 46 12.27 -4.68 19.59
CA ALA A 46 13.06 -5.57 18.75
C ALA A 46 12.16 -6.34 17.75
N GLN A 47 11.02 -6.87 18.21
CA GLN A 47 10.05 -7.53 17.32
C GLN A 47 9.49 -6.58 16.28
N LEU A 48 9.17 -5.34 16.65
CA LEU A 48 8.73 -4.32 15.71
C LEU A 48 9.80 -4.02 14.65
N LYS A 49 11.07 -3.86 15.06
CA LYS A 49 12.19 -3.66 14.12
C LYS A 49 12.36 -4.83 13.15
N VAL A 50 12.27 -6.07 13.62
CA VAL A 50 12.33 -7.27 12.78
C VAL A 50 11.17 -7.33 11.80
N MET A 51 9.95 -6.97 12.22
CA MET A 51 8.80 -6.84 11.31
C MET A 51 9.03 -5.80 10.24
N TYR A 52 9.53 -4.61 10.60
CA TYR A 52 9.86 -3.56 9.62
C TYR A 52 10.97 -3.99 8.67
N TYR A 53 11.98 -4.71 9.14
CA TYR A 53 13.06 -5.24 8.31
C TYR A 53 12.55 -6.29 7.32
N LYS A 54 11.72 -7.25 7.76
CA LYS A 54 11.08 -8.23 6.86
C LYS A 54 10.21 -7.55 5.81
N ASP A 55 9.46 -6.54 6.18
CA ASP A 55 8.66 -5.76 5.24
C ASP A 55 9.55 -4.99 4.25
N PHE A 56 10.68 -4.45 4.71
CA PHE A 56 11.66 -3.79 3.86
C PHE A 56 12.28 -4.77 2.84
N ILE A 57 12.71 -5.95 3.27
CA ILE A 57 13.24 -6.99 2.37
C ILE A 57 12.18 -7.39 1.33
N ASN A 58 10.94 -7.63 1.74
CA ASN A 58 9.84 -7.93 0.82
C ASN A 58 9.58 -6.79 -0.19
N ILE A 59 9.83 -5.54 0.20
CA ILE A 59 9.71 -4.38 -0.71
C ILE A 59 10.86 -4.35 -1.71
N VAL A 60 12.07 -4.68 -1.29
CA VAL A 60 13.29 -4.56 -2.12
C VAL A 60 13.48 -5.80 -3.01
N GLU A 61 13.36 -6.99 -2.46
CA GLU A 61 13.73 -8.27 -3.11
C GLU A 61 12.51 -9.08 -3.58
N GLY A 62 11.33 -8.79 -3.02
CA GLY A 62 10.12 -9.55 -3.31
C GLY A 62 9.57 -9.35 -4.74
N ASN A 63 8.70 -10.26 -5.12
CA ASN A 63 7.89 -10.14 -6.34
C ASN A 63 7.21 -8.75 -6.39
N PRO A 64 7.10 -8.11 -7.57
CA PRO A 64 6.45 -6.81 -7.73
C PRO A 64 5.09 -6.68 -7.03
N THR A 65 4.26 -7.73 -7.05
CA THR A 65 2.96 -7.74 -6.35
C THR A 65 3.12 -7.74 -4.84
N THR A 66 4.02 -8.56 -4.30
CA THR A 66 4.34 -8.59 -2.87
C THR A 66 4.84 -7.23 -2.41
N ARG A 67 5.78 -6.62 -3.16
CA ARG A 67 6.28 -5.27 -2.88
C ARG A 67 5.17 -4.22 -2.83
N MET A 68 4.20 -4.32 -3.73
CA MET A 68 3.08 -3.38 -3.77
C MET A 68 2.10 -3.60 -2.63
N LEU A 69 1.78 -4.84 -2.31
CA LEU A 69 0.94 -5.19 -1.16
C LEU A 69 1.58 -4.73 0.15
N THR A 70 2.86 -5.01 0.36
CA THR A 70 3.60 -4.58 1.54
C THR A 70 3.66 -3.05 1.63
N LYS A 71 3.98 -2.39 0.51
CA LYS A 71 3.99 -0.92 0.44
C LYS A 71 2.61 -0.32 0.75
N SER A 72 1.53 -0.96 0.32
CA SER A 72 0.17 -0.51 0.62
C SER A 72 -0.22 -0.65 2.09
N LYS A 73 0.44 -1.53 2.86
CA LYS A 73 0.24 -1.68 4.31
C LYS A 73 0.93 -0.59 5.13
N ILE A 74 2.07 -0.08 4.66
CA ILE A 74 2.93 0.86 5.41
C ILE A 74 2.85 2.30 4.90
N LYS A 75 2.53 2.52 3.63
CA LYS A 75 2.40 3.84 3.01
C LYS A 75 0.99 4.08 2.48
N VAL A 76 0.65 5.35 2.29
CA VAL A 76 -0.56 5.73 1.55
C VAL A 76 -0.28 5.54 0.06
N THR A 77 -1.13 4.80 -0.63
CA THR A 77 -1.01 4.46 -2.05
C THR A 77 -2.24 4.91 -2.83
N GLY A 78 -2.12 4.92 -4.14
CA GLY A 78 -3.24 5.20 -5.03
C GLY A 78 -3.04 4.55 -6.39
N ASN A 79 -4.14 4.27 -7.09
CA ASN A 79 -4.16 3.77 -8.46
C ASN A 79 -4.87 4.79 -9.35
N ILE A 80 -4.28 5.02 -10.51
CA ILE A 80 -4.81 5.94 -11.51
C ILE A 80 -4.44 5.42 -12.90
N SER A 81 -5.30 5.63 -13.88
CA SER A 81 -5.04 5.37 -15.30
C SER A 81 -5.08 6.67 -16.10
N ALA A 82 -4.73 6.60 -17.36
CA ALA A 82 -4.96 7.65 -18.35
C ALA A 82 -5.57 7.08 -19.64
N ASP A 83 -5.84 5.78 -19.67
CA ASP A 83 -6.41 5.13 -20.86
C ASP A 83 -7.89 5.49 -21.00
N ARG A 84 -8.30 5.74 -22.23
CA ARG A 84 -9.69 5.98 -22.61
C ARG A 84 -9.96 5.45 -24.00
N GLY A 85 -10.93 4.54 -24.10
CA GLY A 85 -11.28 3.93 -25.37
C GLY A 85 -10.21 2.97 -25.90
N GLY A 86 -10.42 2.46 -27.12
CA GLY A 86 -9.56 1.43 -27.72
C GLY A 86 -8.34 1.92 -28.48
N ASP A 87 -8.16 3.24 -28.66
CA ASP A 87 -7.06 3.82 -29.44
C ASP A 87 -5.76 3.83 -28.60
N GLU A 88 -4.88 2.87 -28.88
CA GLU A 88 -3.61 2.71 -28.17
C GLU A 88 -2.64 3.89 -28.43
N GLY A 89 -2.68 4.51 -29.61
CA GLY A 89 -1.84 5.68 -29.94
C GLY A 89 -2.18 6.85 -29.02
N LYS A 90 -3.46 7.23 -28.96
CA LYS A 90 -3.95 8.29 -28.09
C LYS A 90 -3.75 7.95 -26.62
N ASN A 91 -3.93 6.69 -26.21
CA ASN A 91 -3.70 6.26 -24.85
C ASN A 91 -2.23 6.37 -24.46
N ARG A 92 -1.29 6.07 -25.37
CA ARG A 92 0.15 6.24 -25.14
C ARG A 92 0.53 7.69 -24.85
N GLU A 93 -0.04 8.65 -25.57
CA GLU A 93 0.20 10.09 -25.34
C GLU A 93 -0.37 10.55 -23.99
N LYS A 94 -1.61 10.15 -23.68
CA LYS A 94 -2.24 10.44 -22.38
C LYS A 94 -1.43 9.87 -21.23
N ARG A 95 -0.90 8.64 -21.36
CA ARG A 95 -0.02 8.01 -20.37
C ARG A 95 1.26 8.82 -20.17
N LYS A 96 1.91 9.30 -21.24
CA LYS A 96 3.09 10.19 -21.12
C LYS A 96 2.75 11.47 -20.36
N GLY A 97 1.58 12.07 -20.65
CA GLY A 97 1.08 13.25 -19.94
C GLY A 97 0.90 13.00 -18.44
N LEU A 98 0.25 11.88 -18.08
CA LEU A 98 0.08 11.48 -16.67
C LEU A 98 1.43 11.24 -15.98
N GLU A 99 2.38 10.57 -16.64
CA GLU A 99 3.71 10.33 -16.10
C GLU A 99 4.47 11.64 -15.81
N LYS A 100 4.39 12.60 -16.74
CA LYS A 100 4.96 13.96 -16.57
C LYS A 100 4.35 14.65 -15.34
N ASP A 101 3.03 14.58 -15.20
CA ASP A 101 2.34 15.20 -14.07
C ASP A 101 2.68 14.52 -12.72
N LEU A 102 2.75 13.19 -12.68
CA LEU A 102 3.16 12.45 -11.50
C LEU A 102 4.59 12.81 -11.07
N LYS A 103 5.53 12.85 -12.02
CA LYS A 103 6.92 13.28 -11.79
C LYS A 103 6.98 14.72 -11.27
N LYS A 104 6.25 15.67 -11.89
CA LYS A 104 6.19 17.07 -11.45
C LYS A 104 5.68 17.21 -10.01
N LYS A 105 4.84 16.29 -9.54
CA LYS A 105 4.34 16.26 -8.15
C LYS A 105 5.22 15.43 -7.20
N GLY A 106 6.32 14.89 -7.68
CA GLY A 106 7.19 14.00 -6.88
C GLY A 106 6.52 12.69 -6.48
N ILE A 107 5.48 12.26 -7.21
CA ILE A 107 4.74 11.04 -6.91
C ILE A 107 5.40 9.86 -7.63
N GLY A 108 6.02 8.96 -6.87
CA GLY A 108 6.57 7.72 -7.39
C GLY A 108 5.46 6.78 -7.86
N TYR A 109 5.70 6.08 -8.99
CA TYR A 109 4.72 5.15 -9.55
C TYR A 109 5.35 3.89 -10.13
N LYS A 110 4.53 2.85 -10.26
CA LYS A 110 4.79 1.64 -11.06
C LYS A 110 3.64 1.41 -12.02
N LYS A 111 3.96 0.97 -13.24
CA LYS A 111 2.98 0.58 -14.25
C LYS A 111 2.51 -0.85 -13.98
N GLY A 112 1.23 -1.07 -14.12
CA GLY A 112 0.59 -2.38 -14.11
C GLY A 112 -0.50 -2.43 -15.17
N VAL A 113 -1.20 -3.54 -15.28
CA VAL A 113 -2.41 -3.66 -16.09
C VAL A 113 -3.57 -3.84 -15.13
N GLY A 114 -4.49 -2.87 -15.13
CA GLY A 114 -5.80 -2.98 -14.50
C GLY A 114 -6.72 -3.81 -15.39
N GLU A 115 -7.54 -4.63 -14.78
CA GLU A 115 -8.58 -5.40 -15.45
C GLU A 115 -9.86 -5.20 -14.64
N TYR A 116 -10.93 -4.79 -15.29
CA TYR A 116 -12.24 -4.54 -14.69
C TYR A 116 -13.35 -5.07 -15.57
N LYS A 117 -14.42 -5.50 -14.94
CA LYS A 117 -15.65 -5.86 -15.67
C LYS A 117 -16.55 -4.63 -15.77
N TYR A 118 -17.20 -4.49 -16.88
CA TYR A 118 -18.20 -3.45 -17.10
C TYR A 118 -19.43 -4.06 -17.77
N LYS A 119 -20.57 -3.44 -17.57
CA LYS A 119 -21.77 -3.69 -18.35
C LYS A 119 -21.91 -2.57 -19.36
N SER A 120 -22.04 -2.94 -20.63
CA SER A 120 -22.38 -1.97 -21.68
C SER A 120 -23.85 -1.56 -21.55
N ASP A 121 -24.22 -0.47 -22.22
CA ASP A 121 -25.60 0.01 -22.25
C ASP A 121 -26.60 -1.05 -22.75
N ASP A 122 -26.13 -1.99 -23.60
CA ASP A 122 -26.89 -3.16 -24.07
C ASP A 122 -26.99 -4.31 -23.05
N GLY A 123 -26.54 -4.10 -21.80
CA GLY A 123 -26.56 -5.11 -20.75
C GLY A 123 -25.49 -6.21 -20.86
N LYS A 124 -24.65 -6.21 -21.92
CA LYS A 124 -23.59 -7.20 -22.12
C LYS A 124 -22.42 -6.94 -21.15
N GLU A 125 -21.95 -7.99 -20.51
CA GLU A 125 -20.76 -7.94 -19.67
C GLU A 125 -19.49 -7.99 -20.52
N GLY A 126 -18.60 -7.03 -20.29
CA GLY A 126 -17.30 -6.98 -20.93
C GLY A 126 -16.16 -6.89 -19.92
N THR A 127 -14.94 -7.18 -20.37
CA THR A 127 -13.73 -7.02 -19.55
C THR A 127 -12.84 -5.95 -20.16
N GLY A 128 -12.70 -4.83 -19.48
CA GLY A 128 -11.77 -3.76 -19.85
C GLY A 128 -10.37 -4.01 -19.31
N ARG A 129 -9.37 -3.62 -20.09
CA ARG A 129 -7.96 -3.63 -19.68
C ARG A 129 -7.35 -2.26 -19.92
N GLU A 130 -6.66 -1.74 -18.93
CA GLU A 130 -6.00 -0.45 -19.00
C GLU A 130 -4.61 -0.49 -18.36
N VAL A 131 -3.74 0.42 -18.75
CA VAL A 131 -2.47 0.63 -18.03
C VAL A 131 -2.76 1.43 -16.78
N SER A 132 -2.59 0.79 -15.63
CA SER A 132 -2.80 1.38 -14.32
C SER A 132 -1.46 1.77 -13.68
N TYR A 133 -1.42 2.96 -13.09
CA TYR A 133 -0.27 3.50 -12.37
C TYR A 133 -0.51 3.37 -10.88
N GLN A 134 0.27 2.52 -10.26
CA GLN A 134 0.29 2.42 -8.81
C GLN A 134 1.25 3.42 -8.23
N THR A 135 0.70 4.33 -7.46
CA THR A 135 1.41 5.48 -6.91
C THR A 135 1.59 5.33 -5.41
N SER A 136 2.57 6.02 -4.86
CA SER A 136 2.75 6.15 -3.41
C SER A 136 2.91 7.61 -3.01
N LYS A 137 2.32 7.94 -1.87
CA LYS A 137 2.42 9.27 -1.27
C LYS A 137 3.88 9.63 -1.01
N PRO A 138 4.38 10.77 -1.53
CA PRO A 138 5.68 11.32 -1.14
C PRO A 138 5.71 11.64 0.36
N ASP A 139 6.86 11.48 1.00
CA ASP A 139 6.98 11.69 2.45
C ASP A 139 6.67 13.15 2.85
N LYS A 140 7.09 14.12 2.03
CA LYS A 140 6.82 15.56 2.22
C LYS A 140 5.35 15.97 1.94
N MET A 141 4.50 15.08 1.46
CA MET A 141 3.09 15.37 1.13
C MET A 141 2.16 14.83 2.21
N SER A 142 1.22 15.66 2.70
CA SER A 142 0.19 15.18 3.61
C SER A 142 -0.78 14.21 2.90
N LYS A 143 -1.38 13.29 3.66
CA LYS A 143 -2.38 12.34 3.16
C LYS A 143 -3.55 13.02 2.47
N ARG A 144 -4.09 14.09 3.07
CA ARG A 144 -5.19 14.89 2.50
C ARG A 144 -4.81 15.50 1.16
N ARG A 145 -3.60 16.06 1.07
CA ARG A 145 -3.05 16.65 -0.17
C ARG A 145 -2.86 15.57 -1.24
N PHE A 146 -2.34 14.40 -0.89
CA PHE A 146 -2.19 13.28 -1.82
C PHE A 146 -3.54 12.85 -2.42
N GLY A 147 -4.57 12.58 -1.59
CA GLY A 147 -5.90 12.22 -2.07
C GLY A 147 -6.53 13.30 -2.97
N LYS A 148 -6.36 14.59 -2.62
CA LYS A 148 -6.81 15.71 -3.46
C LYS A 148 -6.06 15.75 -4.81
N THR A 149 -4.76 15.49 -4.78
CA THR A 149 -3.92 15.46 -6.00
C THR A 149 -4.32 14.31 -6.92
N MET A 150 -4.54 13.10 -6.38
CA MET A 150 -4.98 11.94 -7.16
C MET A 150 -6.30 12.23 -7.88
N ARG A 151 -7.31 12.78 -7.18
CA ARG A 151 -8.59 13.14 -7.80
C ARG A 151 -8.45 14.22 -8.88
N ARG A 152 -7.59 15.22 -8.66
CA ARG A 152 -7.32 16.27 -9.67
C ARG A 152 -6.64 15.69 -10.93
N LEU A 153 -5.69 14.78 -10.74
CA LEU A 153 -5.03 14.09 -11.84
C LEU A 153 -6.03 13.19 -12.58
N GLY A 154 -6.85 12.43 -11.88
CA GLY A 154 -7.92 11.64 -12.48
C GLY A 154 -8.81 12.49 -13.37
N ARG A 155 -9.31 13.61 -12.86
CA ARG A 155 -10.13 14.56 -13.64
C ARG A 155 -9.38 15.12 -14.85
N LYS A 156 -8.14 15.57 -14.66
CA LYS A 156 -7.31 16.14 -15.74
C LYS A 156 -7.10 15.14 -16.88
N HIS A 157 -6.90 13.86 -16.55
CA HIS A 157 -6.68 12.80 -17.53
C HIS A 157 -7.96 12.05 -17.91
N GLY A 158 -9.11 12.61 -17.55
CA GLY A 158 -10.42 12.10 -17.96
C GLY A 158 -10.83 10.78 -17.35
N GLN A 159 -10.23 10.37 -16.25
CA GLN A 159 -10.62 9.16 -15.54
C GLN A 159 -11.94 9.38 -14.78
N GLU A 160 -12.79 8.38 -14.79
CA GLU A 160 -14.06 8.40 -14.03
C GLU A 160 -13.82 8.23 -12.54
N SER A 161 -12.82 7.46 -12.19
CA SER A 161 -12.48 7.19 -10.80
C SER A 161 -10.98 7.03 -10.56
N VAL A 162 -10.58 7.20 -9.31
CA VAL A 162 -9.23 6.89 -8.82
C VAL A 162 -9.34 6.17 -7.48
N ILE A 163 -8.39 5.26 -7.24
CA ILE A 163 -8.33 4.53 -5.98
C ILE A 163 -7.29 5.16 -5.07
N THR A 164 -7.61 5.32 -3.79
CA THR A 164 -6.62 5.61 -2.75
C THR A 164 -6.75 4.65 -1.59
N LYS A 165 -5.62 4.31 -0.97
CA LYS A 165 -5.56 3.41 0.17
C LYS A 165 -4.65 3.98 1.25
N ASP A 166 -5.13 4.02 2.46
CA ASP A 166 -4.41 4.52 3.62
C ASP A 166 -3.94 3.38 4.50
N LYS A 167 -2.66 3.00 4.34
CA LYS A 167 -2.00 1.97 5.16
C LYS A 167 -2.89 0.72 5.34
N LYS A 168 -3.21 0.37 6.59
CA LYS A 168 -4.04 -0.80 6.96
C LYS A 168 -5.54 -0.61 6.69
N LYS A 169 -5.99 0.62 6.35
CA LYS A 169 -7.41 0.91 6.10
C LYS A 169 -7.87 0.33 4.76
N PRO A 170 -9.16 0.10 4.58
CA PRO A 170 -9.74 -0.25 3.29
C PRO A 170 -9.40 0.78 2.22
N ALA A 171 -9.31 0.33 0.97
CA ALA A 171 -9.17 1.21 -0.18
C ALA A 171 -10.49 1.92 -0.47
N ARG A 172 -10.38 3.10 -1.05
CA ARG A 172 -11.53 3.92 -1.46
C ARG A 172 -11.45 4.24 -2.94
N LEU A 173 -12.52 3.96 -3.63
CA LEU A 173 -12.76 4.42 -5.00
C LEU A 173 -13.38 5.83 -4.91
N HIS A 174 -12.76 6.78 -5.57
CA HIS A 174 -13.23 8.18 -5.62
C HIS A 174 -13.71 8.52 -7.02
N ASP A 175 -14.93 8.95 -7.12
CA ASP A 175 -15.43 9.59 -8.34
C ASP A 175 -14.67 10.88 -8.62
N THR A 176 -14.27 11.07 -9.86
CA THR A 176 -13.52 12.25 -10.32
C THR A 176 -14.36 13.18 -11.17
N GLN A 177 -15.52 12.75 -11.65
CA GLN A 177 -16.37 13.50 -12.56
C GLN A 177 -17.31 14.46 -11.83
N SER A 178 -17.73 14.13 -10.60
CA SER A 178 -18.65 14.99 -9.85
C SER A 178 -17.98 16.32 -9.44
N LYS A 179 -18.72 17.43 -9.59
CA LYS A 179 -18.26 18.77 -9.17
C LYS A 179 -18.07 18.89 -7.66
N LYS A 180 -18.90 18.20 -6.87
CA LYS A 180 -18.75 18.12 -5.40
C LYS A 180 -17.65 17.11 -5.05
N PRO A 181 -16.95 17.24 -3.89
CA PRO A 181 -15.99 16.23 -3.47
C PRO A 181 -16.72 14.88 -3.42
N GLY A 182 -16.48 14.09 -4.48
CA GLY A 182 -17.34 13.02 -4.91
C GLY A 182 -17.50 11.93 -3.87
N LYS A 183 -18.61 11.23 -3.97
CA LYS A 183 -18.89 10.01 -3.21
C LYS A 183 -17.67 9.09 -3.31
N SER A 184 -17.14 8.68 -2.20
CA SER A 184 -16.10 7.66 -2.16
C SER A 184 -16.69 6.36 -1.67
N ILE A 185 -16.52 5.30 -2.43
CA ILE A 185 -16.99 3.95 -2.10
C ILE A 185 -15.85 3.18 -1.44
N ASN A 186 -16.15 2.44 -0.39
CA ASN A 186 -15.21 1.50 0.21
C ASN A 186 -15.15 0.24 -0.65
N ILE A 187 -13.98 -0.08 -1.19
CA ILE A 187 -13.74 -1.25 -2.03
C ILE A 187 -12.92 -2.33 -1.32
N GLY A 188 -12.82 -2.23 -0.01
CA GLY A 188 -12.22 -3.26 0.83
C GLY A 188 -10.70 -3.22 0.96
N LYS A 189 -10.13 -4.30 1.48
CA LYS A 189 -8.69 -4.43 1.72
C LYS A 189 -7.99 -5.03 0.50
N SER A 190 -6.73 -4.66 0.29
CA SER A 190 -5.91 -5.27 -0.77
C SER A 190 -5.52 -6.71 -0.42
N ALA A 191 -5.73 -7.64 -1.33
CA ALA A 191 -5.35 -9.05 -1.21
C ALA A 191 -4.57 -9.51 -2.44
N ALA A 192 -3.70 -10.52 -2.30
CA ALA A 192 -2.99 -11.13 -3.40
C ALA A 192 -3.91 -12.02 -4.24
N GLY A 193 -3.58 -12.17 -5.53
CA GLY A 193 -4.34 -13.02 -6.46
C GLY A 193 -5.40 -12.26 -7.25
N LYS A 194 -6.19 -13.02 -8.02
CA LYS A 194 -7.34 -12.51 -8.77
C LYS A 194 -8.55 -12.34 -7.84
N HIS A 195 -9.44 -11.41 -8.17
CA HIS A 195 -10.70 -11.28 -7.44
C HIS A 195 -11.56 -12.54 -7.62
N PRO A 196 -12.09 -13.14 -6.55
CA PRO A 196 -12.80 -14.43 -6.63
C PRO A 196 -14.04 -14.40 -7.51
N LYS A 197 -14.80 -13.31 -7.45
CA LYS A 197 -16.08 -13.16 -8.16
C LYS A 197 -15.96 -12.41 -9.49
N GLY A 198 -14.83 -11.74 -9.73
CA GLY A 198 -14.61 -10.95 -10.95
C GLY A 198 -15.58 -9.77 -11.12
N ASP A 199 -16.25 -9.33 -10.05
CA ASP A 199 -17.26 -8.28 -10.11
C ASP A 199 -16.67 -6.90 -10.38
N GLY A 200 -17.37 -6.11 -11.20
CA GLY A 200 -16.91 -4.95 -11.96
C GLY A 200 -16.28 -3.78 -11.21
N GLU A 201 -16.44 -3.67 -9.91
CA GLU A 201 -15.91 -2.53 -9.15
C GLU A 201 -14.59 -2.85 -8.42
N THR A 202 -14.15 -4.10 -8.44
CA THR A 202 -12.94 -4.56 -7.77
C THR A 202 -11.93 -5.07 -8.79
N SER A 203 -11.27 -4.14 -9.45
CA SER A 203 -10.27 -4.47 -10.46
C SER A 203 -9.02 -5.10 -9.85
N GLY A 204 -8.67 -6.28 -10.34
CA GLY A 204 -7.34 -6.82 -10.12
C GLY A 204 -6.33 -6.06 -10.96
N THR A 205 -5.26 -5.56 -10.36
CA THR A 205 -4.16 -4.98 -11.12
C THR A 205 -3.10 -6.04 -11.36
N LYS A 206 -2.93 -6.45 -12.61
CA LYS A 206 -1.82 -7.31 -13.03
C LYS A 206 -0.57 -6.46 -13.18
N VAL A 207 0.49 -6.82 -12.48
CA VAL A 207 1.78 -6.15 -12.60
C VAL A 207 2.57 -6.80 -13.74
N ARG A 208 2.94 -6.01 -14.74
CA ARG A 208 3.84 -6.46 -15.80
C ARG A 208 5.29 -6.32 -15.33
N SER A 209 6.05 -7.38 -15.44
CA SER A 209 7.52 -7.32 -15.38
C SER A 209 8.05 -7.42 -16.82
N GLY A 210 8.84 -6.44 -17.25
CA GLY A 210 9.51 -6.49 -18.53
C GLY A 210 8.72 -5.96 -19.73
N LYS A 211 9.19 -6.29 -20.94
CA LYS A 211 8.62 -5.85 -22.23
C LYS A 211 7.14 -6.23 -22.39
N LEU A 212 6.39 -5.35 -23.04
CA LEU A 212 4.98 -5.57 -23.42
C LEU A 212 4.78 -6.99 -23.96
N GLY A 213 4.05 -7.82 -23.25
CA GLY A 213 3.72 -9.17 -23.68
C GLY A 213 3.80 -10.26 -22.62
N LYS A 214 4.68 -10.17 -21.66
CA LYS A 214 4.77 -11.15 -20.56
C LYS A 214 4.07 -10.62 -19.32
N THR A 215 2.86 -11.08 -19.05
CA THR A 215 2.17 -10.86 -17.79
C THR A 215 2.80 -11.75 -16.73
N ASN A 216 3.42 -11.16 -15.74
CA ASN A 216 3.74 -11.88 -14.52
C ASN A 216 2.42 -12.35 -13.89
N LYS A 217 2.33 -13.63 -13.50
CA LYS A 217 1.13 -14.22 -12.87
C LYS A 217 0.74 -13.54 -11.54
N ALA A 218 1.56 -12.60 -11.07
CA ALA A 218 1.34 -11.87 -9.84
C ALA A 218 0.28 -10.78 -10.02
N SER A 219 -0.85 -10.91 -9.34
CA SER A 219 -1.95 -9.95 -9.31
C SER A 219 -2.34 -9.63 -7.88
N TYR A 220 -3.02 -8.51 -7.67
CA TYR A 220 -3.72 -8.22 -6.43
C TYR A 220 -5.07 -7.57 -6.74
N HIS A 221 -5.97 -7.65 -5.79
CA HIS A 221 -7.32 -7.09 -5.89
C HIS A 221 -7.72 -6.44 -4.57
N TYR A 222 -8.85 -5.76 -4.57
CA TYR A 222 -9.50 -5.23 -3.37
C TYR A 222 -10.74 -6.07 -3.05
N LYS A 223 -10.96 -6.37 -1.77
CA LYS A 223 -12.12 -7.13 -1.24
C LYS A 223 -12.48 -6.69 0.18
#